data_65d562290b7f4b4c8d68ba15ed228fdd
#
_entry.id   65d562290b7f4b4c8d68ba15ed228fdd
#
_cell.length_a   1.000
_cell.length_b   1.000
_cell.length_c   1.000
_cell.angle_alpha   90.00
_cell.angle_beta   90.00
_cell.angle_gamma   90.00
#
_symmetry.space_group_name_H-M   'P 1'
#
loop_
_entity.id
_entity.type
_entity.pdbx_description
1 polymer ?
#
loop_
_entity_poly.entity_id
_entity_poly.type
_entity_poly.pdbx_seq_one_letter_code
_entity_poly.pdbx_strand_id
1 'polypeptide(L)'
;MKKFIFSVVTLSALLTSCNNNTEDFNNDKDASYEVSAESLFTNSQLELANQMTTPSVNLNPFRFFSQYWSQTTYNDESRYRLTTRRVADNHWNALYRDVLGNLESAKKVINLTGASAERTNKLAIIEVIEVYTFQILVDTYGDIPYTDALNVAIKLPKYDDDTTIYPKLITRLDAAIANLDDSAGSFDKGDVVFGGDVAQWKLFANSIKLKLGTNLADVNPALAQATVEAAYNAGVILNNSQNATFHYPSAAPNYNPLFGDLVASNRNDFVAGNTLVNAMNTLVDPRIGVYFNSVGGVYIGGIYGAANNNFTAFSQIGNKFRTSDLPAQLFEATEANFYLAEAAARGYAVGGTAESYYNSAIQSSFEFWGLSGASAAYLAKPEVAYATATGTWQQKIGTQAWIALFNRGFESWSSYRRLDFPALVAPANAVAAANGVVPKRLTYPSTEATVNGVNYRAAVVAMGEDRLRKKIFWDLN
;
A
#
# COMPACT_ATOMS: atom_id res chain seq x y z
N MET A 1 35.87 -72.76 16.24
CA MET A 1 34.51 -72.69 15.66
C MET A 1 33.54 -71.82 16.48
N LYS A 2 33.47 -71.97 17.84
CA LYS A 2 32.52 -71.16 18.66
C LYS A 2 32.71 -69.63 18.58
N LYS A 3 33.93 -69.12 18.45
CA LYS A 3 34.24 -67.71 18.38
C LYS A 3 33.86 -67.05 16.95
N PHE A 4 33.90 -67.88 15.91
CA PHE A 4 33.56 -67.46 14.57
C PHE A 4 32.04 -67.34 14.37
N ILE A 5 31.29 -68.22 15.02
CA ILE A 5 29.83 -68.21 14.97
C ILE A 5 29.26 -66.97 15.72
N PHE A 6 29.91 -66.59 16.84
CA PHE A 6 29.47 -65.38 17.58
C PHE A 6 29.70 -64.07 16.79
N SER A 7 30.80 -64.00 16.06
CA SER A 7 31.10 -62.84 15.22
C SER A 7 30.14 -62.71 14.01
N VAL A 8 29.69 -63.81 13.42
CA VAL A 8 28.74 -63.82 12.30
C VAL A 8 27.33 -63.46 12.78
N VAL A 9 26.90 -63.87 13.93
CA VAL A 9 25.59 -63.52 14.51
C VAL A 9 25.55 -62.08 14.93
N THR A 10 26.65 -61.50 15.44
CA THR A 10 26.72 -60.06 15.79
C THR A 10 26.73 -59.18 14.55
N LEU A 11 27.34 -59.60 13.44
CA LEU A 11 27.36 -58.85 12.17
C LEU A 11 26.00 -58.91 11.46
N SER A 12 25.26 -60.00 11.58
CA SER A 12 23.90 -60.11 11.02
C SER A 12 22.86 -59.28 11.76
N ALA A 13 23.06 -59.04 13.09
CA ALA A 13 22.17 -58.18 13.87
C ALA A 13 22.33 -56.67 13.57
N LEU A 14 23.44 -56.26 12.96
CA LEU A 14 23.69 -54.87 12.56
C LEU A 14 23.09 -54.52 11.19
N LEU A 15 22.64 -55.50 10.41
CA LEU A 15 22.05 -55.27 9.08
C LEU A 15 20.51 -55.17 9.09
N THR A 16 19.86 -55.35 10.23
CA THR A 16 18.38 -55.22 10.31
C THR A 16 17.92 -53.90 10.90
N SER A 17 18.81 -52.92 11.07
CA SER A 17 18.48 -51.60 11.59
C SER A 17 18.24 -50.55 10.48
N CYS A 18 17.96 -50.96 9.25
CA CYS A 18 17.41 -50.06 8.25
C CYS A 18 15.87 -50.09 8.36
N ASN A 19 15.34 -49.17 9.12
CA ASN A 19 13.91 -48.94 9.16
C ASN A 19 13.49 -48.34 7.80
N ASN A 20 12.74 -49.14 7.03
CA ASN A 20 12.29 -48.76 5.67
C ASN A 20 11.20 -47.68 5.65
N ASN A 21 10.91 -47.03 6.78
CA ASN A 21 9.91 -45.98 6.89
C ASN A 21 10.54 -44.60 7.03
N THR A 22 11.52 -44.24 6.19
CA THR A 22 12.00 -42.86 6.10
C THR A 22 10.94 -41.93 5.50
N GLU A 23 9.95 -42.46 4.80
CA GLU A 23 8.82 -41.68 4.32
C GLU A 23 7.89 -41.18 5.44
N ASP A 24 7.73 -41.99 6.52
CA ASP A 24 6.92 -41.58 7.67
C ASP A 24 7.58 -40.48 8.53
N PHE A 25 8.92 -40.35 8.50
CA PHE A 25 9.61 -39.24 9.18
C PHE A 25 9.53 -37.90 8.43
N ASN A 26 9.25 -37.94 7.14
CA ASN A 26 9.05 -36.74 6.33
C ASN A 26 7.58 -36.33 6.25
N ASN A 27 6.67 -37.14 6.77
CA ASN A 27 5.26 -36.78 6.88
C ASN A 27 5.02 -36.24 8.29
N ASP A 28 4.99 -34.91 8.40
CA ASP A 28 4.50 -34.26 9.61
C ASP A 28 3.00 -34.58 9.74
N LYS A 29 2.67 -35.49 10.67
CA LYS A 29 1.28 -35.93 10.91
C LYS A 29 0.42 -34.80 11.50
N ASP A 30 1.05 -33.77 12.01
CA ASP A 30 0.41 -32.56 12.57
C ASP A 30 0.37 -31.42 11.56
N ALA A 31 1.00 -31.57 10.38
CA ALA A 31 0.89 -30.59 9.32
C ALA A 31 -0.52 -30.64 8.72
N SER A 32 -1.23 -29.54 8.79
CA SER A 32 -2.46 -29.37 8.01
C SER A 32 -2.09 -29.32 6.53
N TYR A 33 -2.34 -30.41 5.80
CA TYR A 33 -2.09 -30.49 4.35
C TYR A 33 -3.08 -29.66 3.54
N GLU A 34 -4.16 -29.18 4.15
CA GLU A 34 -5.18 -28.37 3.50
C GLU A 34 -5.33 -27.03 4.24
N VAL A 35 -4.78 -25.98 3.66
CA VAL A 35 -5.01 -24.62 4.14
C VAL A 35 -6.36 -24.15 3.61
N SER A 36 -7.25 -23.68 4.49
CA SER A 36 -8.56 -23.18 4.08
C SER A 36 -8.45 -21.89 3.25
N ALA A 37 -9.44 -21.66 2.40
CA ALA A 37 -9.52 -20.43 1.62
C ALA A 37 -9.60 -19.18 2.53
N GLU A 38 -10.29 -19.30 3.66
CA GLU A 38 -10.41 -18.24 4.67
C GLU A 38 -9.05 -17.89 5.27
N SER A 39 -8.21 -18.88 5.62
CA SER A 39 -6.87 -18.64 6.16
C SER A 39 -5.95 -17.97 5.14
N LEU A 40 -6.00 -18.40 3.89
CA LEU A 40 -5.22 -17.82 2.78
C LEU A 40 -5.67 -16.37 2.53
N PHE A 41 -6.98 -16.11 2.56
CA PHE A 41 -7.52 -14.77 2.38
C PHE A 41 -7.16 -13.85 3.55
N THR A 42 -7.30 -14.31 4.81
CA THR A 42 -6.86 -13.57 6.01
C THR A 42 -5.38 -13.20 5.92
N ASN A 43 -4.52 -14.18 5.55
CA ASN A 43 -3.09 -13.92 5.42
C ASN A 43 -2.78 -12.91 4.31
N SER A 44 -3.49 -12.96 3.20
CA SER A 44 -3.35 -11.99 2.11
C SER A 44 -3.69 -10.56 2.56
N GLN A 45 -4.77 -10.38 3.34
CA GLN A 45 -5.15 -9.09 3.91
C GLN A 45 -4.10 -8.59 4.92
N LEU A 46 -3.55 -9.48 5.76
CA LEU A 46 -2.48 -9.16 6.72
C LEU A 46 -1.22 -8.69 5.99
N GLU A 47 -0.76 -9.44 4.98
CA GLU A 47 0.46 -9.11 4.24
C GLU A 47 0.32 -7.80 3.46
N LEU A 48 -0.85 -7.54 2.87
CA LEU A 48 -1.15 -6.27 2.21
C LEU A 48 -1.13 -5.12 3.22
N ALA A 49 -1.83 -5.26 4.35
CA ALA A 49 -1.86 -4.25 5.41
C ALA A 49 -0.45 -3.99 5.97
N ASN A 50 0.33 -5.04 6.24
CA ASN A 50 1.70 -4.94 6.70
C ASN A 50 2.58 -4.19 5.69
N GLN A 51 2.53 -4.56 4.41
CA GLN A 51 3.33 -3.94 3.36
C GLN A 51 3.02 -2.44 3.19
N MET A 52 1.74 -2.06 3.28
CA MET A 52 1.34 -0.66 3.12
C MET A 52 1.57 0.19 4.37
N THR A 53 1.63 -0.43 5.56
CA THR A 53 1.75 0.26 6.86
C THR A 53 3.17 0.30 7.39
N THR A 54 3.99 -0.71 7.11
CA THR A 54 5.34 -0.83 7.69
C THR A 54 6.19 0.43 7.47
N PRO A 55 6.94 0.88 8.48
CA PRO A 55 7.96 1.91 8.31
C PRO A 55 9.32 1.31 7.97
N SER A 56 9.42 -0.01 7.81
CA SER A 56 10.67 -0.70 7.52
C SER A 56 11.31 -0.14 6.25
N VAL A 57 12.50 0.38 6.42
CA VAL A 57 13.31 0.94 5.33
C VAL A 57 13.69 -0.10 4.26
N ASN A 58 13.54 -1.39 4.58
CA ASN A 58 13.78 -2.48 3.64
C ASN A 58 12.58 -2.76 2.71
N LEU A 59 11.39 -2.28 3.07
CA LEU A 59 10.12 -2.65 2.44
C LEU A 59 9.36 -1.47 1.85
N ASN A 60 9.32 -0.34 2.56
CA ASN A 60 8.39 0.75 2.26
C ASN A 60 9.09 2.11 2.36
N PRO A 61 9.50 2.72 1.22
CA PRO A 61 10.18 4.01 1.20
C PRO A 61 9.22 5.20 1.08
N PHE A 62 7.92 5.00 0.95
CA PHE A 62 6.99 6.02 0.48
C PHE A 62 6.79 7.18 1.47
N ARG A 63 6.94 6.93 2.80
CA ARG A 63 6.96 8.03 3.80
C ARG A 63 8.15 8.97 3.61
N PHE A 64 9.27 8.44 3.10
CA PHE A 64 10.43 9.26 2.75
C PHE A 64 10.21 9.99 1.43
N PHE A 65 9.61 9.37 0.42
CA PHE A 65 9.28 10.05 -0.83
C PHE A 65 8.33 11.23 -0.60
N SER A 66 7.38 11.07 0.34
CA SER A 66 6.52 12.16 0.80
C SER A 66 7.18 13.13 1.79
N GLN A 67 8.45 12.88 2.17
CA GLN A 67 9.25 13.70 3.10
C GLN A 67 8.59 13.91 4.48
N TYR A 68 7.83 12.93 4.94
CA TYR A 68 7.17 12.98 6.22
C TYR A 68 8.11 12.77 7.40
N TRP A 69 9.10 11.90 7.20
CA TRP A 69 10.06 11.47 8.19
C TRP A 69 11.48 11.75 7.76
N SER A 70 12.34 12.04 8.73
CA SER A 70 13.79 12.08 8.57
C SER A 70 14.44 10.98 9.40
N GLN A 71 15.56 10.45 8.91
CA GLN A 71 16.30 9.38 9.57
C GLN A 71 17.39 9.95 10.49
N THR A 72 17.57 9.32 11.64
CA THR A 72 18.64 9.64 12.60
C THR A 72 19.91 8.87 12.27
N THR A 73 19.75 7.68 11.70
CA THR A 73 20.80 6.77 11.25
C THR A 73 20.38 6.15 9.91
N TYR A 74 21.34 5.57 9.18
CA TYR A 74 21.05 4.79 7.97
C TYR A 74 20.19 5.53 6.95
N ASN A 75 20.55 6.74 6.59
CA ASN A 75 19.76 7.68 5.78
C ASN A 75 19.77 7.41 4.27
N ASP A 76 19.93 6.17 3.87
CA ASP A 76 19.95 5.78 2.46
C ASP A 76 18.60 6.08 1.79
N GLU A 77 17.47 5.74 2.43
CA GLU A 77 16.14 5.84 1.83
C GLU A 77 15.69 7.30 1.65
N SER A 78 16.00 8.18 2.63
CA SER A 78 15.75 9.62 2.50
C SER A 78 16.64 10.30 1.46
N ARG A 79 17.69 9.61 0.98
CA ARG A 79 18.56 10.01 -0.15
C ARG A 79 18.27 9.21 -1.42
N TYR A 80 17.21 8.41 -1.40
CA TYR A 80 16.77 7.57 -2.51
C TYR A 80 17.76 6.47 -2.93
N ARG A 81 18.69 6.07 -2.04
CA ARG A 81 19.57 4.91 -2.22
C ARG A 81 18.86 3.64 -1.78
N LEU A 82 18.13 3.01 -2.70
CA LEU A 82 17.21 1.91 -2.39
C LEU A 82 17.81 0.52 -2.70
N THR A 83 18.93 0.46 -3.42
CA THR A 83 19.53 -0.79 -3.89
C THR A 83 20.23 -1.58 -2.79
N THR A 84 20.85 -0.89 -1.82
CA THR A 84 21.60 -1.52 -0.71
C THR A 84 20.73 -2.51 0.08
N ARG A 85 19.47 -2.14 0.32
CA ARG A 85 18.49 -2.96 1.06
C ARG A 85 17.48 -3.67 0.17
N ARG A 86 17.70 -3.63 -1.16
CA ARG A 86 16.84 -4.29 -2.14
C ARG A 86 15.35 -3.93 -1.95
N VAL A 87 15.06 -2.66 -1.69
CA VAL A 87 13.71 -2.19 -1.37
C VAL A 87 12.71 -2.56 -2.48
N ALA A 88 13.11 -2.37 -3.74
CA ALA A 88 12.27 -2.73 -4.89
C ALA A 88 11.96 -4.23 -4.96
N ASP A 89 12.97 -5.08 -4.73
CA ASP A 89 12.80 -6.54 -4.72
C ASP A 89 11.84 -6.97 -3.60
N ASN A 90 11.99 -6.41 -2.41
CA ASN A 90 11.21 -6.79 -1.24
C ASN A 90 9.74 -6.35 -1.39
N HIS A 91 9.50 -5.12 -1.86
CA HIS A 91 8.13 -4.63 -2.12
C HIS A 91 7.41 -5.46 -3.20
N TRP A 92 8.13 -5.78 -4.30
CA TRP A 92 7.62 -6.65 -5.36
C TRP A 92 7.25 -8.04 -4.83
N ASN A 93 8.16 -8.66 -4.07
CA ASN A 93 7.94 -9.99 -3.54
C ASN A 93 6.76 -10.04 -2.56
N ALA A 94 6.63 -9.05 -1.68
CA ALA A 94 5.50 -8.97 -0.76
C ALA A 94 4.17 -8.93 -1.51
N LEU A 95 4.07 -8.13 -2.57
CA LEU A 95 2.81 -8.01 -3.33
C LEU A 95 2.54 -9.23 -4.22
N TYR A 96 3.52 -9.72 -4.99
CA TYR A 96 3.30 -10.85 -5.89
C TYR A 96 3.21 -12.18 -5.17
N ARG A 97 4.15 -12.48 -4.24
CA ARG A 97 4.23 -13.77 -3.58
C ARG A 97 3.28 -13.86 -2.40
N ASP A 98 3.32 -12.85 -1.50
CA ASP A 98 2.68 -12.98 -0.20
C ASP A 98 1.22 -12.50 -0.25
N VAL A 99 0.88 -11.54 -1.10
CA VAL A 99 -0.52 -11.11 -1.31
C VAL A 99 -1.17 -11.90 -2.45
N LEU A 100 -0.76 -11.67 -3.70
CA LEU A 100 -1.41 -12.24 -4.88
C LEU A 100 -1.30 -13.77 -4.92
N GLY A 101 -0.17 -14.35 -4.50
CA GLY A 101 0.03 -15.80 -4.44
C GLY A 101 -0.93 -16.50 -3.48
N ASN A 102 -1.22 -15.88 -2.32
CA ASN A 102 -2.22 -16.39 -1.38
C ASN A 102 -3.65 -16.25 -1.92
N LEU A 103 -3.98 -15.14 -2.60
CA LEU A 103 -5.29 -14.95 -3.23
C LEU A 103 -5.53 -15.98 -4.33
N GLU A 104 -4.55 -16.23 -5.18
CA GLU A 104 -4.64 -17.25 -6.23
C GLU A 104 -4.79 -18.66 -5.64
N SER A 105 -4.13 -18.95 -4.53
CA SER A 105 -4.29 -20.22 -3.81
C SER A 105 -5.67 -20.33 -3.18
N ALA A 106 -6.20 -19.25 -2.60
CA ALA A 106 -7.56 -19.21 -2.06
C ALA A 106 -8.60 -19.46 -3.17
N LYS A 107 -8.45 -18.84 -4.36
CA LYS A 107 -9.33 -19.09 -5.51
C LYS A 107 -9.34 -20.58 -5.92
N LYS A 108 -8.18 -21.24 -5.93
CA LYS A 108 -8.09 -22.66 -6.24
C LYS A 108 -8.90 -23.51 -5.27
N VAL A 109 -8.77 -23.25 -3.95
CA VAL A 109 -9.54 -23.96 -2.91
C VAL A 109 -11.05 -23.68 -3.06
N ILE A 110 -11.45 -22.42 -3.24
CA ILE A 110 -12.86 -22.04 -3.42
C ILE A 110 -13.45 -22.73 -4.67
N ASN A 111 -12.68 -22.86 -5.73
CA ASN A 111 -13.13 -23.49 -6.98
C ASN A 111 -13.38 -25.00 -6.85
N LEU A 112 -12.91 -25.65 -5.80
CA LEU A 112 -13.24 -27.04 -5.49
C LEU A 112 -14.63 -27.19 -4.84
N THR A 113 -15.23 -26.10 -4.34
CA THR A 113 -16.57 -26.13 -3.74
C THR A 113 -17.66 -26.04 -4.82
N GLY A 114 -18.89 -26.45 -4.47
CA GLY A 114 -20.04 -26.34 -5.36
C GLY A 114 -20.40 -24.87 -5.69
N ALA A 115 -21.07 -24.65 -6.81
CA ALA A 115 -21.55 -23.32 -7.19
C ALA A 115 -22.59 -22.80 -6.19
N SER A 116 -22.40 -21.58 -5.71
CA SER A 116 -23.32 -20.87 -4.79
C SER A 116 -23.10 -19.37 -4.90
N ALA A 117 -24.06 -18.56 -4.42
CA ALA A 117 -23.91 -17.12 -4.33
C ALA A 117 -22.77 -16.72 -3.38
N GLU A 118 -22.60 -17.42 -2.25
CA GLU A 118 -21.49 -17.24 -1.32
C GLU A 118 -20.12 -17.46 -2.01
N ARG A 119 -19.98 -18.57 -2.78
CA ARG A 119 -18.77 -18.81 -3.56
C ARG A 119 -18.50 -17.68 -4.55
N THR A 120 -19.52 -17.16 -5.20
CA THR A 120 -19.40 -16.05 -6.15
C THR A 120 -18.94 -14.79 -5.45
N ASN A 121 -19.51 -14.47 -4.26
CA ASN A 121 -19.04 -13.36 -3.43
C ASN A 121 -17.59 -13.51 -3.01
N LYS A 122 -17.17 -14.70 -2.53
CA LYS A 122 -15.77 -14.95 -2.16
C LYS A 122 -14.80 -14.68 -3.31
N LEU A 123 -15.11 -15.16 -4.51
CA LEU A 123 -14.29 -14.92 -5.69
C LEU A 123 -14.27 -13.45 -6.11
N ALA A 124 -15.40 -12.76 -6.04
CA ALA A 124 -15.49 -11.33 -6.35
C ALA A 124 -14.72 -10.47 -5.35
N ILE A 125 -14.75 -10.79 -4.06
CA ILE A 125 -13.98 -10.11 -3.02
C ILE A 125 -12.47 -10.29 -3.23
N ILE A 126 -12.02 -11.52 -3.56
CA ILE A 126 -10.62 -11.76 -3.93
C ILE A 126 -10.23 -10.88 -5.12
N GLU A 127 -11.08 -10.81 -6.14
CA GLU A 127 -10.84 -10.01 -7.34
C GLU A 127 -10.64 -8.52 -6.99
N VAL A 128 -11.41 -7.98 -6.05
CA VAL A 128 -11.25 -6.59 -5.58
C VAL A 128 -9.85 -6.37 -4.98
N ILE A 129 -9.37 -7.27 -4.11
CA ILE A 129 -8.03 -7.17 -3.51
C ILE A 129 -6.93 -7.37 -4.56
N GLU A 130 -7.11 -8.29 -5.51
CA GLU A 130 -6.14 -8.48 -6.60
C GLU A 130 -6.01 -7.20 -7.45
N VAL A 131 -7.13 -6.61 -7.84
CA VAL A 131 -7.11 -5.35 -8.61
C VAL A 131 -6.42 -4.23 -7.82
N TYR A 132 -6.73 -4.09 -6.53
CA TYR A 132 -6.06 -3.11 -5.66
C TYR A 132 -4.55 -3.35 -5.60
N THR A 133 -4.13 -4.62 -5.46
CA THR A 133 -2.71 -4.98 -5.39
C THR A 133 -1.99 -4.74 -6.74
N PHE A 134 -2.61 -5.08 -7.86
CA PHE A 134 -2.06 -4.78 -9.18
C PHE A 134 -1.99 -3.28 -9.45
N GLN A 135 -2.96 -2.48 -8.98
CA GLN A 135 -2.90 -1.02 -9.06
C GLN A 135 -1.65 -0.50 -8.31
N ILE A 136 -1.38 -1.00 -7.08
CA ILE A 136 -0.18 -0.61 -6.33
C ILE A 136 1.09 -0.99 -7.12
N LEU A 137 1.14 -2.17 -7.72
CA LEU A 137 2.29 -2.62 -8.52
C LEU A 137 2.51 -1.73 -9.74
N VAL A 138 1.48 -1.45 -10.52
CA VAL A 138 1.57 -0.55 -11.69
C VAL A 138 2.01 0.84 -11.27
N ASP A 139 1.40 1.39 -10.22
CA ASP A 139 1.73 2.72 -9.72
C ASP A 139 3.14 2.81 -9.12
N THR A 140 3.72 1.65 -8.76
CA THR A 140 5.09 1.60 -8.24
C THR A 140 6.12 1.43 -9.34
N TYR A 141 5.86 0.57 -10.36
CA TYR A 141 6.88 0.10 -11.30
C TYR A 141 6.62 0.50 -12.77
N GLY A 142 5.40 0.91 -13.15
CA GLY A 142 4.98 1.06 -14.54
C GLY A 142 4.62 -0.30 -15.15
N ASP A 143 5.27 -0.67 -16.25
CA ASP A 143 5.08 -1.99 -16.88
C ASP A 143 5.39 -3.12 -15.89
N ILE A 144 4.52 -4.12 -15.81
CA ILE A 144 4.67 -5.26 -14.90
C ILE A 144 4.17 -6.56 -15.52
N PRO A 145 4.63 -7.73 -15.09
CA PRO A 145 3.94 -8.98 -15.37
C PRO A 145 2.50 -8.94 -14.83
N TYR A 146 1.53 -8.99 -15.74
CA TYR A 146 0.12 -8.94 -15.39
C TYR A 146 -0.66 -10.12 -15.99
N THR A 147 -0.69 -10.25 -17.31
CA THR A 147 -1.44 -11.30 -18.00
C THR A 147 -0.87 -12.70 -17.75
N ASP A 148 0.46 -12.80 -17.71
CA ASP A 148 1.18 -14.05 -17.46
C ASP A 148 1.44 -14.30 -15.96
N ALA A 149 1.17 -13.30 -15.10
CA ALA A 149 1.44 -13.39 -13.68
C ALA A 149 0.65 -14.51 -13.00
N LEU A 150 1.21 -15.08 -11.93
CA LEU A 150 0.58 -16.10 -11.09
C LEU A 150 0.30 -17.44 -11.80
N ASN A 151 0.61 -17.56 -13.09
CA ASN A 151 0.54 -18.82 -13.83
C ASN A 151 1.84 -19.61 -13.62
N VAL A 152 1.79 -20.62 -12.75
CA VAL A 152 2.96 -21.46 -12.42
C VAL A 152 3.56 -22.20 -13.62
N ALA A 153 2.84 -22.34 -14.73
CA ALA A 153 3.35 -22.92 -15.97
C ALA A 153 4.26 -21.94 -16.74
N ILE A 154 4.12 -20.63 -16.49
CA ILE A 154 4.91 -19.58 -17.15
C ILE A 154 5.98 -19.11 -16.16
N LYS A 155 7.19 -19.68 -16.30
CA LYS A 155 8.31 -19.36 -15.38
C LYS A 155 8.94 -18.00 -15.64
N LEU A 156 8.82 -17.47 -16.84
CA LEU A 156 9.40 -16.20 -17.30
C LEU A 156 8.29 -15.33 -17.88
N PRO A 157 7.46 -14.69 -17.02
CA PRO A 157 6.31 -13.92 -17.48
C PRO A 157 6.77 -12.67 -18.26
N LYS A 158 6.00 -12.29 -19.27
CA LYS A 158 6.18 -11.03 -19.98
C LYS A 158 5.65 -9.89 -19.15
N TYR A 159 6.22 -8.70 -19.39
CA TYR A 159 5.71 -7.46 -18.84
C TYR A 159 4.62 -6.92 -19.76
N ASP A 160 3.49 -6.59 -19.22
CA ASP A 160 2.43 -5.87 -19.90
C ASP A 160 2.67 -4.35 -19.78
N ASP A 161 2.32 -3.62 -20.82
CA ASP A 161 2.34 -2.17 -20.86
C ASP A 161 1.33 -1.59 -19.86
N ASP A 162 1.77 -0.68 -19.00
CA ASP A 162 0.98 -0.08 -17.92
C ASP A 162 -0.26 0.67 -18.44
N THR A 163 -0.20 1.25 -19.64
CA THR A 163 -1.35 1.90 -20.30
C THR A 163 -2.48 0.91 -20.60
N THR A 164 -2.14 -0.35 -20.84
CA THR A 164 -3.12 -1.42 -21.16
C THR A 164 -3.66 -2.12 -19.92
N ILE A 165 -2.92 -2.08 -18.80
CA ILE A 165 -3.33 -2.73 -17.55
C ILE A 165 -4.49 -1.97 -16.91
N TYR A 166 -4.43 -0.65 -16.80
CA TYR A 166 -5.45 0.15 -16.11
C TYR A 166 -6.88 -0.06 -16.64
N PRO A 167 -7.15 -0.02 -17.96
CA PRO A 167 -8.48 -0.37 -18.47
C PRO A 167 -8.94 -1.78 -18.12
N LYS A 168 -8.01 -2.76 -18.09
CA LYS A 168 -8.31 -4.13 -17.67
C LYS A 168 -8.67 -4.20 -16.18
N LEU A 169 -7.99 -3.44 -15.30
CA LEU A 169 -8.32 -3.36 -13.88
C LEU A 169 -9.73 -2.80 -13.66
N ILE A 170 -10.12 -1.77 -14.41
CA ILE A 170 -11.48 -1.21 -14.35
C ILE A 170 -12.51 -2.27 -14.77
N THR A 171 -12.26 -2.97 -15.88
CA THR A 171 -13.15 -4.04 -16.36
C THR A 171 -13.29 -5.17 -15.34
N ARG A 172 -12.19 -5.57 -14.68
CA ARG A 172 -12.20 -6.59 -13.62
C ARG A 172 -13.02 -6.14 -12.42
N LEU A 173 -12.89 -4.88 -11.99
CA LEU A 173 -13.72 -4.32 -10.92
C LEU A 173 -15.19 -4.30 -11.28
N ASP A 174 -15.53 -3.90 -12.51
CA ASP A 174 -16.93 -3.89 -12.96
C ASP A 174 -17.54 -5.29 -12.90
N ALA A 175 -16.78 -6.31 -13.32
CA ALA A 175 -17.22 -7.71 -13.23
C ALA A 175 -17.34 -8.18 -11.78
N ALA A 176 -16.38 -7.82 -10.91
CA ALA A 176 -16.43 -8.16 -9.49
C ALA A 176 -17.65 -7.51 -8.80
N ILE A 177 -17.88 -6.22 -9.01
CA ILE A 177 -19.01 -5.49 -8.44
C ILE A 177 -20.35 -6.10 -8.88
N ALA A 178 -20.47 -6.48 -10.16
CA ALA A 178 -21.68 -7.12 -10.69
C ALA A 178 -21.95 -8.50 -10.08
N ASN A 179 -20.91 -9.20 -9.62
CA ASN A 179 -21.00 -10.51 -8.99
C ASN A 179 -21.24 -10.47 -7.48
N LEU A 180 -21.09 -9.32 -6.82
CA LEU A 180 -21.34 -9.17 -5.39
C LEU A 180 -22.85 -9.12 -5.10
N ASP A 181 -23.33 -10.07 -4.33
CA ASP A 181 -24.74 -10.21 -3.91
C ASP A 181 -24.86 -9.95 -2.39
N ASP A 182 -25.43 -8.81 -2.03
CA ASP A 182 -25.59 -8.38 -0.61
C ASP A 182 -26.50 -9.31 0.18
N SER A 183 -27.31 -10.14 -0.49
CA SER A 183 -28.23 -11.09 0.16
C SER A 183 -27.57 -12.42 0.51
N ALA A 184 -26.34 -12.65 0.08
CA ALA A 184 -25.60 -13.89 0.28
C ALA A 184 -24.39 -13.68 1.20
N GLY A 185 -23.92 -14.77 1.84
CA GLY A 185 -22.71 -14.78 2.67
C GLY A 185 -21.43 -14.60 1.87
N SER A 186 -20.30 -14.48 2.58
CA SER A 186 -18.96 -14.38 2.03
C SER A 186 -17.92 -15.07 2.93
N PHE A 187 -16.76 -14.44 3.21
CA PHE A 187 -15.66 -15.01 4.02
C PHE A 187 -15.90 -15.00 5.55
N ASP A 188 -16.94 -14.35 6.05
CA ASP A 188 -17.20 -14.22 7.49
C ASP A 188 -15.93 -13.83 8.27
N LYS A 189 -15.51 -14.69 9.22
CA LYS A 189 -14.33 -14.46 10.07
C LYS A 189 -13.01 -14.46 9.32
N GLY A 190 -12.94 -14.97 8.12
CA GLY A 190 -11.75 -14.90 7.26
C GLY A 190 -11.53 -13.51 6.67
N ASP A 191 -12.56 -12.67 6.66
CA ASP A 191 -12.48 -11.28 6.25
C ASP A 191 -12.25 -10.38 7.47
N VAL A 192 -11.01 -9.93 7.64
CA VAL A 192 -10.60 -9.08 8.77
C VAL A 192 -10.72 -7.58 8.47
N VAL A 193 -11.15 -7.21 7.26
CA VAL A 193 -11.38 -5.82 6.85
C VAL A 193 -12.82 -5.42 7.07
N PHE A 194 -13.78 -6.20 6.57
CA PHE A 194 -15.20 -5.89 6.63
C PHE A 194 -16.07 -6.98 7.30
N GLY A 195 -15.44 -8.06 7.81
CA GLY A 195 -16.17 -9.13 8.51
C GLY A 195 -17.18 -9.87 7.64
N GLY A 196 -16.98 -9.90 6.34
CA GLY A 196 -17.87 -10.54 5.38
C GLY A 196 -19.01 -9.63 4.84
N ASP A 197 -19.02 -8.35 5.20
CA ASP A 197 -20.04 -7.39 4.71
C ASP A 197 -19.83 -7.07 3.22
N VAL A 198 -20.66 -7.68 2.38
CA VAL A 198 -20.59 -7.54 0.92
C VAL A 198 -20.90 -6.11 0.46
N ALA A 199 -21.78 -5.39 1.15
CA ALA A 199 -22.10 -4.01 0.81
C ALA A 199 -20.88 -3.08 1.03
N GLN A 200 -20.11 -3.31 2.10
CA GLN A 200 -18.85 -2.57 2.31
C GLN A 200 -17.81 -2.93 1.24
N TRP A 201 -17.75 -4.18 0.80
CA TRP A 201 -16.87 -4.57 -0.34
C TRP A 201 -17.26 -3.86 -1.63
N LYS A 202 -18.55 -3.65 -1.91
CA LYS A 202 -19.00 -2.85 -3.08
C LYS A 202 -18.55 -1.40 -2.99
N LEU A 203 -18.70 -0.77 -1.80
CA LEU A 203 -18.22 0.60 -1.59
C LEU A 203 -16.71 0.71 -1.81
N PHE A 204 -15.94 -0.25 -1.28
CA PHE A 204 -14.50 -0.28 -1.46
C PHE A 204 -14.11 -0.49 -2.93
N ALA A 205 -14.73 -1.43 -3.63
CA ALA A 205 -14.49 -1.68 -5.05
C ALA A 205 -14.77 -0.43 -5.91
N ASN A 206 -15.89 0.24 -5.67
CA ASN A 206 -16.20 1.51 -6.35
C ASN A 206 -15.20 2.62 -5.98
N SER A 207 -14.68 2.64 -4.76
CA SER A 207 -13.66 3.62 -4.34
C SER A 207 -12.31 3.37 -5.03
N ILE A 208 -11.92 2.11 -5.24
CA ILE A 208 -10.76 1.76 -6.08
C ILE A 208 -11.02 2.20 -7.54
N LYS A 209 -12.24 1.98 -8.05
CA LYS A 209 -12.63 2.44 -9.39
C LYS A 209 -12.55 3.96 -9.53
N LEU A 210 -13.02 4.71 -8.52
CA LEU A 210 -12.85 6.16 -8.44
C LEU A 210 -11.37 6.56 -8.55
N LYS A 211 -10.49 5.91 -7.79
CA LYS A 211 -9.03 6.13 -7.81
C LYS A 211 -8.43 5.85 -9.19
N LEU A 212 -8.75 4.70 -9.79
CA LEU A 212 -8.26 4.33 -11.13
C LEU A 212 -8.71 5.37 -12.17
N GLY A 213 -9.98 5.77 -12.13
CA GLY A 213 -10.51 6.80 -13.02
C GLY A 213 -9.81 8.14 -12.83
N THR A 214 -9.57 8.57 -11.59
CA THR A 214 -8.89 9.83 -11.29
C THR A 214 -7.45 9.84 -11.79
N ASN A 215 -6.72 8.73 -11.66
CA ASN A 215 -5.35 8.62 -12.18
C ASN A 215 -5.28 8.68 -13.72
N LEU A 216 -6.36 8.33 -14.43
CA LEU A 216 -6.43 8.44 -15.88
C LEU A 216 -6.77 9.85 -16.39
N ALA A 217 -7.07 10.81 -15.52
CA ALA A 217 -7.68 12.09 -15.89
C ALA A 217 -6.89 12.88 -16.93
N ASP A 218 -5.57 12.83 -16.90
CA ASP A 218 -4.70 13.57 -17.82
C ASP A 218 -4.31 12.77 -19.08
N VAL A 219 -4.31 11.43 -19.02
CA VAL A 219 -3.90 10.55 -20.14
C VAL A 219 -5.08 10.02 -20.96
N ASN A 220 -6.24 9.83 -20.35
CA ASN A 220 -7.46 9.38 -21.02
C ASN A 220 -8.70 10.03 -20.39
N PRO A 221 -8.93 11.33 -20.64
CA PRO A 221 -9.98 12.11 -19.98
C PRO A 221 -11.39 11.51 -20.15
N ALA A 222 -11.69 10.93 -21.32
CA ALA A 222 -13.01 10.35 -21.60
C ALA A 222 -13.27 9.11 -20.75
N LEU A 223 -12.30 8.18 -20.67
CA LEU A 223 -12.41 7.00 -19.80
C LEU A 223 -12.39 7.40 -18.33
N ALA A 224 -11.57 8.38 -17.96
CA ALA A 224 -11.49 8.92 -16.61
C ALA A 224 -12.85 9.43 -16.13
N GLN A 225 -13.46 10.33 -16.89
CA GLN A 225 -14.76 10.92 -16.56
C GLN A 225 -15.82 9.83 -16.42
N ALA A 226 -15.96 8.96 -17.43
CA ALA A 226 -16.95 7.89 -17.41
C ALA A 226 -16.78 6.96 -16.19
N THR A 227 -15.52 6.61 -15.84
CA THR A 227 -15.19 5.72 -14.73
C THR A 227 -15.50 6.38 -13.38
N VAL A 228 -15.08 7.64 -13.19
CA VAL A 228 -15.29 8.40 -11.96
C VAL A 228 -16.79 8.62 -11.70
N GLU A 229 -17.54 9.08 -12.72
CA GLU A 229 -18.97 9.32 -12.59
C GLU A 229 -19.74 8.02 -12.31
N ALA A 230 -19.38 6.92 -12.95
CA ALA A 230 -19.99 5.61 -12.69
C ALA A 230 -19.68 5.12 -11.27
N ALA A 231 -18.44 5.28 -10.80
CA ALA A 231 -18.05 4.91 -9.44
C ALA A 231 -18.82 5.73 -8.38
N TYR A 232 -18.89 7.05 -8.57
CA TYR A 232 -19.64 7.95 -7.69
C TYR A 232 -21.12 7.57 -7.62
N ASN A 233 -21.77 7.36 -8.76
CA ASN A 233 -23.19 7.01 -8.82
C ASN A 233 -23.51 5.64 -8.19
N ALA A 234 -22.57 4.70 -8.21
CA ALA A 234 -22.69 3.39 -7.58
C ALA A 234 -22.45 3.41 -6.06
N GLY A 235 -21.88 4.50 -5.54
CA GLY A 235 -21.53 4.68 -4.14
C GLY A 235 -20.08 4.34 -3.83
N VAL A 236 -19.40 5.28 -3.16
CA VAL A 236 -18.01 5.18 -2.72
C VAL A 236 -17.91 5.44 -1.22
N ILE A 237 -16.75 5.16 -0.62
CA ILE A 237 -16.47 5.48 0.78
C ILE A 237 -16.43 7.00 0.95
N LEU A 238 -17.33 7.56 1.78
CA LEU A 238 -17.45 9.01 2.00
C LEU A 238 -17.28 9.45 3.46
N ASN A 239 -17.35 8.51 4.41
CA ASN A 239 -17.19 8.79 5.83
C ASN A 239 -16.32 7.73 6.50
N ASN A 240 -15.74 8.06 7.68
CA ASN A 240 -14.76 7.21 8.35
C ASN A 240 -15.29 5.85 8.82
N SER A 241 -16.60 5.71 9.04
CA SER A 241 -17.19 4.42 9.41
C SER A 241 -17.21 3.40 8.27
N GLN A 242 -16.97 3.85 7.03
CA GLN A 242 -16.92 3.02 5.83
C GLN A 242 -15.48 2.67 5.41
N ASN A 243 -14.47 3.19 6.11
CA ASN A 243 -13.06 2.96 5.75
C ASN A 243 -12.75 1.47 5.64
N ALA A 244 -11.97 1.12 4.61
CA ALA A 244 -11.41 -0.23 4.49
C ALA A 244 -10.24 -0.38 5.48
N THR A 245 -10.55 -0.92 6.64
CA THR A 245 -9.66 -0.91 7.81
C THR A 245 -9.26 -2.32 8.20
N PHE A 246 -7.95 -2.58 8.26
CA PHE A 246 -7.40 -3.79 8.85
C PHE A 246 -7.08 -3.54 10.33
N HIS A 247 -7.69 -4.34 11.23
CA HIS A 247 -7.50 -4.24 12.66
C HIS A 247 -6.41 -5.19 13.14
N TYR A 248 -5.32 -4.63 13.69
CA TYR A 248 -4.24 -5.42 14.27
C TYR A 248 -4.59 -5.90 15.67
N PRO A 249 -4.22 -7.14 16.06
CA PRO A 249 -4.22 -7.54 17.45
C PRO A 249 -3.15 -6.77 18.24
N SER A 250 -3.40 -6.55 19.53
CA SER A 250 -2.46 -5.83 20.39
C SER A 250 -1.20 -6.62 20.76
N ALA A 251 -1.19 -7.95 20.52
CA ALA A 251 -0.15 -8.86 20.92
C ALA A 251 0.68 -9.41 19.74
N ALA A 252 1.92 -9.75 20.02
CA ALA A 252 2.80 -10.47 19.07
C ALA A 252 2.17 -11.80 18.62
N PRO A 253 2.46 -12.29 17.42
CA PRO A 253 3.39 -11.71 16.45
C PRO A 253 2.78 -10.64 15.52
N ASN A 254 1.46 -10.49 15.50
CA ASN A 254 0.72 -9.79 14.45
C ASN A 254 0.26 -8.37 14.85
N TYR A 255 0.99 -7.68 15.72
CA TYR A 255 0.74 -6.26 16.01
C TYR A 255 1.13 -5.36 14.82
N ASN A 256 0.67 -4.11 14.87
CA ASN A 256 0.97 -3.11 13.83
C ASN A 256 2.49 -2.95 13.63
N PRO A 257 3.01 -3.03 12.39
CA PRO A 257 4.43 -2.87 12.09
C PRO A 257 5.05 -1.55 12.56
N LEU A 258 4.27 -0.46 12.66
CA LEU A 258 4.75 0.80 13.24
C LEU A 258 5.18 0.61 14.69
N PHE A 259 4.38 -0.10 15.49
CA PHE A 259 4.76 -0.43 16.87
C PHE A 259 6.02 -1.27 16.91
N GLY A 260 6.15 -2.24 15.99
CA GLY A 260 7.34 -3.07 15.86
C GLY A 260 8.61 -2.25 15.73
N ASP A 261 8.63 -1.32 14.78
CA ASP A 261 9.81 -0.51 14.49
C ASP A 261 9.99 0.68 15.46
N LEU A 262 8.92 1.33 15.91
CA LEU A 262 9.01 2.54 16.73
C LEU A 262 9.11 2.26 18.24
N VAL A 263 8.73 1.05 18.68
CA VAL A 263 8.66 0.70 20.10
C VAL A 263 9.34 -0.62 20.41
N ALA A 264 8.87 -1.74 19.85
CA ALA A 264 9.35 -3.07 20.22
C ALA A 264 10.82 -3.29 19.85
N SER A 265 11.32 -2.69 18.76
CA SER A 265 12.73 -2.74 18.36
C SER A 265 13.67 -1.99 19.32
N ASN A 266 13.14 -1.13 20.17
CA ASN A 266 13.91 -0.18 21.01
C ASN A 266 14.87 0.72 20.19
N ARG A 267 14.54 1.05 18.94
CA ARG A 267 15.33 1.88 18.04
C ARG A 267 14.76 3.28 17.93
N ASN A 268 15.64 4.22 17.68
CA ASN A 268 15.32 5.66 17.54
C ASN A 268 15.70 6.16 16.14
N ASP A 269 15.26 5.43 15.11
CA ASP A 269 15.72 5.63 13.72
C ASP A 269 15.05 6.80 13.01
N PHE A 270 13.89 7.27 13.53
CA PHE A 270 13.06 8.24 12.82
C PHE A 270 12.67 9.43 13.69
N VAL A 271 12.65 10.60 13.06
CA VAL A 271 12.09 11.85 13.58
C VAL A 271 11.19 12.48 12.51
N ALA A 272 10.39 13.47 12.88
CA ALA A 272 9.60 14.26 11.94
C ALA A 272 10.49 14.87 10.83
N GLY A 273 10.03 14.84 9.59
CA GLY A 273 10.69 15.55 8.49
C GLY A 273 10.41 17.07 8.55
N ASN A 274 11.45 17.88 8.38
CA ASN A 274 11.30 19.33 8.38
C ASN A 274 10.35 19.85 7.30
N THR A 275 10.24 19.17 6.16
CA THR A 275 9.33 19.54 5.06
C THR A 275 7.89 19.60 5.55
N LEU A 276 7.39 18.54 6.19
CA LEU A 276 6.01 18.49 6.70
C LEU A 276 5.84 19.40 7.94
N VAL A 277 6.78 19.34 8.89
CA VAL A 277 6.69 20.14 10.12
C VAL A 277 6.62 21.64 9.80
N ASN A 278 7.43 22.14 8.87
CA ASN A 278 7.42 23.56 8.49
C ASN A 278 6.09 23.94 7.84
N ALA A 279 5.55 23.12 6.94
CA ALA A 279 4.26 23.36 6.31
C ALA A 279 3.12 23.41 7.35
N MET A 280 3.07 22.43 8.27
CA MET A 280 2.06 22.39 9.32
C MET A 280 2.19 23.54 10.33
N ASN A 281 3.40 23.93 10.71
CA ASN A 281 3.64 25.10 11.55
C ASN A 281 3.16 26.40 10.85
N THR A 282 3.45 26.56 9.56
CA THR A 282 3.00 27.72 8.78
C THR A 282 1.47 27.81 8.72
N LEU A 283 0.80 26.69 8.52
CA LEU A 283 -0.66 26.62 8.52
C LEU A 283 -1.29 26.59 9.92
N VAL A 284 -0.47 26.52 10.97
CA VAL A 284 -0.93 26.28 12.36
C VAL A 284 -1.94 25.12 12.37
N ASP A 285 -1.54 23.98 11.78
CA ASP A 285 -2.41 22.81 11.60
C ASP A 285 -2.48 22.00 12.91
N PRO A 286 -3.66 21.86 13.52
CA PRO A 286 -3.79 21.13 14.80
C PRO A 286 -3.37 19.66 14.74
N ARG A 287 -3.39 19.01 13.56
CA ARG A 287 -2.99 17.62 13.39
C ARG A 287 -1.52 17.39 13.72
N ILE A 288 -0.68 18.44 13.72
CA ILE A 288 0.73 18.34 14.05
C ILE A 288 0.95 17.73 15.44
N GLY A 289 0.06 18.02 16.42
CA GLY A 289 0.13 17.46 17.78
C GLY A 289 -0.25 15.99 17.89
N VAL A 290 -0.91 15.43 16.87
CA VAL A 290 -1.15 13.98 16.76
C VAL A 290 -0.02 13.31 15.99
N TYR A 291 0.45 13.94 14.92
CA TYR A 291 1.49 13.38 14.06
C TYR A 291 2.86 13.31 14.73
N PHE A 292 3.15 14.27 15.60
CA PHE A 292 4.46 14.41 16.23
C PHE A 292 4.37 14.79 17.71
N ASN A 293 5.38 14.39 18.46
CA ASN A 293 5.61 14.87 19.84
C ASN A 293 6.44 16.14 19.79
N SER A 294 6.05 17.19 20.54
CA SER A 294 6.81 18.43 20.64
C SER A 294 8.12 18.27 21.42
N VAL A 295 9.09 19.10 21.12
CA VAL A 295 10.35 19.24 21.89
C VAL A 295 10.36 20.63 22.51
N GLY A 296 10.37 20.71 23.84
CA GLY A 296 10.30 21.99 24.55
C GLY A 296 9.04 22.81 24.22
N GLY A 297 7.93 22.17 23.88
CA GLY A 297 6.66 22.82 23.54
C GLY A 297 6.54 23.30 22.11
N VAL A 298 7.53 23.04 21.23
CA VAL A 298 7.54 23.42 19.82
C VAL A 298 7.73 22.18 18.92
N TYR A 299 7.30 22.25 17.66
CA TYR A 299 7.52 21.21 16.68
C TYR A 299 8.69 21.57 15.77
N ILE A 300 9.72 20.73 15.79
CA ILE A 300 10.96 20.93 15.04
C ILE A 300 11.24 19.66 14.22
N GLY A 301 11.27 19.78 12.91
CA GLY A 301 11.59 18.65 12.02
C GLY A 301 13.09 18.48 11.80
N GLY A 302 13.56 17.23 11.76
CA GLY A 302 14.90 16.88 11.32
C GLY A 302 15.10 17.20 9.85
N ILE A 303 16.31 17.59 9.47
CA ILE A 303 16.64 17.96 8.09
C ILE A 303 16.54 16.72 7.19
N TYR A 304 15.65 16.78 6.21
CA TYR A 304 15.41 15.67 5.28
C TYR A 304 16.67 15.34 4.47
N GLY A 305 17.05 14.05 4.46
CA GLY A 305 18.27 13.57 3.79
C GLY A 305 19.58 13.87 4.51
N ALA A 306 19.58 14.56 5.67
CA ALA A 306 20.79 14.84 6.42
C ALA A 306 21.40 13.57 7.02
N ALA A 307 22.72 13.60 7.26
CA ALA A 307 23.46 12.44 7.75
C ALA A 307 23.14 12.06 9.20
N ASN A 308 22.92 13.04 10.07
CA ASN A 308 22.91 12.83 11.49
C ASN A 308 21.85 13.72 12.16
N ASN A 309 20.58 13.37 12.02
CA ASN A 309 19.53 13.99 12.82
C ASN A 309 19.60 13.42 14.26
N ASN A 310 19.66 14.30 15.26
CA ASN A 310 19.65 13.88 16.65
C ASN A 310 18.22 13.59 17.09
N PHE A 311 17.95 12.36 17.55
CA PHE A 311 16.63 11.92 17.96
C PHE A 311 15.96 12.82 19.03
N THR A 312 16.75 13.32 20.00
CA THR A 312 16.23 14.14 21.10
C THR A 312 16.11 15.63 20.77
N ALA A 313 16.74 16.08 19.69
CA ALA A 313 16.69 17.47 19.25
C ALA A 313 15.52 17.80 18.33
N PHE A 314 14.88 16.77 17.76
CA PHE A 314 13.78 16.90 16.80
C PHE A 314 12.51 16.21 17.29
N SER A 315 11.36 16.67 16.79
CA SER A 315 10.06 16.09 17.09
C SER A 315 10.00 14.63 16.67
N GLN A 316 9.61 13.78 17.60
CA GLN A 316 9.47 12.34 17.39
C GLN A 316 8.11 12.03 16.79
N ILE A 317 7.97 10.84 16.21
CA ILE A 317 6.69 10.33 15.72
C ILE A 317 5.71 10.21 16.88
N GLY A 318 4.50 10.73 16.69
CA GLY A 318 3.49 10.90 17.72
C GLY A 318 3.06 9.60 18.41
N ASN A 319 2.62 9.71 19.64
CA ASN A 319 2.26 8.55 20.47
C ASN A 319 1.13 7.70 19.86
N LYS A 320 0.24 8.30 19.07
CA LYS A 320 -0.82 7.58 18.35
C LYS A 320 -0.28 6.48 17.43
N PHE A 321 0.88 6.72 16.81
CA PHE A 321 1.55 5.77 15.91
C PHE A 321 2.41 4.72 16.64
N ARG A 322 2.43 4.77 17.95
CA ARG A 322 3.25 3.91 18.83
C ARG A 322 2.40 2.90 19.60
N THR A 323 1.12 2.69 19.19
CA THR A 323 0.24 1.67 19.75
C THR A 323 0.26 0.41 18.90
N SER A 324 0.25 -0.75 19.56
CA SER A 324 0.37 -2.04 18.87
C SER A 324 -0.86 -2.39 18.02
N ASP A 325 -2.00 -1.82 18.34
CA ASP A 325 -3.30 -2.05 17.74
C ASP A 325 -3.78 -0.92 16.81
N LEU A 326 -2.90 0.05 16.48
CA LEU A 326 -3.28 1.10 15.52
C LEU A 326 -3.72 0.44 14.20
N PRO A 327 -4.96 0.67 13.74
CA PRO A 327 -5.44 0.00 12.53
C PRO A 327 -4.76 0.54 11.26
N ALA A 328 -4.56 -0.34 10.27
CA ALA A 328 -4.13 0.05 8.95
C ALA A 328 -5.33 0.44 8.09
N GLN A 329 -5.20 1.53 7.34
CA GLN A 329 -6.20 1.96 6.37
C GLN A 329 -5.77 1.51 4.98
N LEU A 330 -6.54 0.61 4.35
CA LEU A 330 -6.34 0.25 2.94
C LEU A 330 -6.94 1.32 2.04
N PHE A 331 -8.09 1.88 2.45
CA PHE A 331 -8.73 3.02 1.78
C PHE A 331 -9.54 3.82 2.79
N GLU A 332 -9.60 5.13 2.64
CA GLU A 332 -10.28 5.98 3.62
C GLU A 332 -11.11 7.10 2.97
N ALA A 333 -12.11 7.58 3.71
CA ALA A 333 -12.99 8.66 3.29
C ALA A 333 -12.23 9.95 2.92
N THR A 334 -11.15 10.25 3.63
CA THR A 334 -10.26 11.38 3.33
C THR A 334 -9.74 11.31 1.90
N GLU A 335 -9.25 10.15 1.49
CA GLU A 335 -8.72 9.91 0.13
C GLU A 335 -9.82 10.05 -0.92
N ALA A 336 -10.96 9.39 -0.73
CA ALA A 336 -12.08 9.44 -1.66
C ALA A 336 -12.60 10.87 -1.87
N ASN A 337 -12.76 11.63 -0.79
CA ASN A 337 -13.21 13.02 -0.88
C ASN A 337 -12.21 13.92 -1.63
N PHE A 338 -10.89 13.70 -1.50
CA PHE A 338 -9.91 14.42 -2.32
C PHE A 338 -10.00 14.04 -3.81
N TYR A 339 -10.26 12.77 -4.17
CA TYR A 339 -10.51 12.37 -5.55
C TYR A 339 -11.78 13.03 -6.10
N LEU A 340 -12.85 13.11 -5.30
CA LEU A 340 -14.08 13.79 -5.71
C LEU A 340 -13.90 15.31 -5.81
N ALA A 341 -13.08 15.93 -4.95
CA ALA A 341 -12.72 17.33 -5.08
C ALA A 341 -11.99 17.61 -6.39
N GLU A 342 -11.05 16.76 -6.78
CA GLU A 342 -10.36 16.81 -8.06
C GLU A 342 -11.34 16.59 -9.23
N ALA A 343 -12.19 15.58 -9.16
CA ALA A 343 -13.18 15.28 -10.18
C ALA A 343 -14.13 16.47 -10.43
N ALA A 344 -14.64 17.08 -9.36
CA ALA A 344 -15.49 18.26 -9.43
C ALA A 344 -14.73 19.49 -10.02
N ALA A 345 -13.44 19.66 -9.65
CA ALA A 345 -12.59 20.71 -10.20
C ALA A 345 -12.32 20.53 -11.70
N ARG A 346 -12.32 19.27 -12.18
CA ARG A 346 -12.22 18.93 -13.61
C ARG A 346 -13.56 19.03 -14.35
N GLY A 347 -14.68 19.29 -13.64
CA GLY A 347 -16.01 19.43 -14.22
C GLY A 347 -16.78 18.13 -14.38
N TYR A 348 -16.37 17.04 -13.69
CA TYR A 348 -17.10 15.75 -13.72
C TYR A 348 -18.37 15.82 -12.87
N ALA A 349 -19.40 15.07 -13.25
CA ALA A 349 -20.70 15.06 -12.59
C ALA A 349 -20.68 14.15 -11.34
N VAL A 350 -20.15 14.67 -10.23
CA VAL A 350 -20.02 13.95 -8.95
C VAL A 350 -20.89 14.53 -7.83
N GLY A 351 -21.97 15.25 -8.17
CA GLY A 351 -23.02 15.68 -7.25
C GLY A 351 -22.66 16.79 -6.28
N GLY A 352 -21.40 17.18 -6.15
CA GLY A 352 -20.90 18.24 -5.27
C GLY A 352 -19.94 19.18 -5.97
N THR A 353 -19.47 20.20 -5.25
CA THR A 353 -18.44 21.13 -5.71
C THR A 353 -17.05 20.70 -5.26
N ALA A 354 -16.00 21.19 -5.95
CA ALA A 354 -14.63 20.96 -5.53
C ALA A 354 -14.38 21.42 -4.07
N GLU A 355 -14.94 22.57 -3.69
CA GLU A 355 -14.85 23.10 -2.33
C GLU A 355 -15.56 22.19 -1.31
N SER A 356 -16.77 21.70 -1.62
CA SER A 356 -17.51 20.84 -0.68
C SER A 356 -16.76 19.55 -0.38
N TYR A 357 -16.20 18.89 -1.39
CA TYR A 357 -15.41 17.67 -1.22
C TYR A 357 -14.04 17.92 -0.58
N TYR A 358 -13.37 19.01 -0.93
CA TYR A 358 -12.14 19.45 -0.28
C TYR A 358 -12.35 19.64 1.24
N ASN A 359 -13.44 20.34 1.62
CA ASN A 359 -13.79 20.55 3.01
C ASN A 359 -14.13 19.22 3.71
N SER A 360 -14.89 18.34 3.05
CA SER A 360 -15.21 17.00 3.55
C SER A 360 -13.96 16.14 3.77
N ALA A 361 -12.99 16.19 2.85
CA ALA A 361 -11.73 15.46 2.97
C ALA A 361 -10.94 15.92 4.21
N ILE A 362 -10.81 17.23 4.42
CA ILE A 362 -10.13 17.79 5.60
C ILE A 362 -10.88 17.41 6.88
N GLN A 363 -12.22 17.55 6.90
CA GLN A 363 -13.05 17.19 8.05
C GLN A 363 -12.91 15.69 8.39
N SER A 364 -12.95 14.80 7.39
CA SER A 364 -12.73 13.35 7.59
C SER A 364 -11.36 13.06 8.20
N SER A 365 -10.31 13.76 7.75
CA SER A 365 -8.96 13.64 8.35
C SER A 365 -8.93 14.11 9.80
N PHE A 366 -9.56 15.24 10.12
CA PHE A 366 -9.65 15.73 11.50
C PHE A 366 -10.45 14.80 12.41
N GLU A 367 -11.57 14.28 11.91
CA GLU A 367 -12.40 13.30 12.62
C GLU A 367 -11.64 12.02 12.90
N PHE A 368 -10.96 11.47 11.89
CA PHE A 368 -10.16 10.25 12.04
C PHE A 368 -9.10 10.38 13.15
N TRP A 369 -8.50 11.55 13.28
CA TRP A 369 -7.48 11.83 14.31
C TRP A 369 -8.07 12.33 15.64
N GLY A 370 -9.40 12.39 15.79
CA GLY A 370 -10.06 12.83 17.03
C GLY A 370 -10.04 14.34 17.25
N LEU A 371 -9.93 15.11 16.18
CA LEU A 371 -9.80 16.58 16.20
C LEU A 371 -11.01 17.29 15.56
N SER A 372 -12.18 16.67 15.48
CA SER A 372 -13.37 17.19 14.80
C SER A 372 -13.72 18.64 15.21
N GLY A 373 -13.59 18.98 16.49
CA GLY A 373 -13.86 20.32 17.01
C GLY A 373 -12.94 21.43 16.47
N ALA A 374 -11.78 21.07 15.92
CA ALA A 374 -10.82 22.05 15.38
C ALA A 374 -10.96 22.25 13.85
N SER A 375 -11.69 21.39 13.15
CA SER A 375 -11.77 21.39 11.69
C SER A 375 -12.37 22.68 11.12
N ALA A 376 -13.46 23.18 11.70
CA ALA A 376 -14.13 24.40 11.25
C ALA A 376 -13.20 25.64 11.33
N ALA A 377 -12.49 25.81 12.45
CA ALA A 377 -11.53 26.90 12.61
C ALA A 377 -10.34 26.79 11.65
N TYR A 378 -9.89 25.57 11.36
CA TYR A 378 -8.83 25.33 10.38
C TYR A 378 -9.28 25.68 8.96
N LEU A 379 -10.46 25.23 8.54
CA LEU A 379 -11.04 25.51 7.22
C LEU A 379 -11.37 26.99 7.00
N ALA A 380 -11.58 27.76 8.07
CA ALA A 380 -11.86 29.20 7.98
C ALA A 380 -10.59 30.05 7.75
N LYS A 381 -9.39 29.48 7.84
CA LYS A 381 -8.13 30.22 7.61
C LYS A 381 -8.01 30.61 6.14
N PRO A 382 -7.64 31.86 5.81
CA PRO A 382 -7.49 32.30 4.43
C PRO A 382 -6.54 31.44 3.59
N GLU A 383 -5.50 30.88 4.22
CA GLU A 383 -4.48 30.01 3.59
C GLU A 383 -4.98 28.59 3.33
N VAL A 384 -6.10 28.20 3.96
CA VAL A 384 -6.68 26.85 3.86
C VAL A 384 -8.00 26.86 3.10
N ALA A 385 -8.87 27.85 3.34
CA ALA A 385 -10.19 27.92 2.74
C ALA A 385 -10.09 27.84 1.20
N TYR A 386 -10.85 26.94 0.58
CA TYR A 386 -10.76 26.66 -0.86
C TYR A 386 -10.94 27.91 -1.72
N ALA A 387 -11.83 28.81 -1.32
CA ALA A 387 -12.12 30.05 -2.06
C ALA A 387 -10.97 31.07 -1.98
N THR A 388 -10.24 31.17 -0.86
CA THR A 388 -9.27 32.23 -0.60
C THR A 388 -7.81 31.78 -0.64
N ALA A 389 -7.54 30.48 -0.44
CA ALA A 389 -6.18 29.95 -0.54
C ALA A 389 -5.59 30.23 -1.92
N THR A 390 -4.33 30.61 -1.93
CA THR A 390 -3.61 30.95 -3.18
C THR A 390 -3.28 29.69 -3.99
N GLY A 391 -3.12 29.86 -5.30
CA GLY A 391 -2.73 28.81 -6.25
C GLY A 391 -3.89 28.14 -6.96
N THR A 392 -3.54 27.18 -7.82
CA THR A 392 -4.50 26.39 -8.61
C THR A 392 -5.25 25.39 -7.71
N TRP A 393 -6.31 24.78 -8.24
CA TRP A 393 -7.02 23.73 -7.53
C TRP A 393 -6.11 22.52 -7.23
N GLN A 394 -5.17 22.18 -8.13
CA GLN A 394 -4.16 21.13 -7.91
C GLN A 394 -3.31 21.44 -6.68
N GLN A 395 -2.88 22.69 -6.56
CA GLN A 395 -2.05 23.13 -5.44
C GLN A 395 -2.80 23.05 -4.11
N LYS A 396 -4.06 23.51 -4.10
CA LYS A 396 -4.92 23.47 -2.90
C LYS A 396 -5.20 22.03 -2.47
N ILE A 397 -5.71 21.21 -3.38
CA ILE A 397 -6.04 19.80 -3.12
C ILE A 397 -4.78 19.00 -2.79
N GLY A 398 -3.73 19.11 -3.61
CA GLY A 398 -2.50 18.34 -3.42
C GLY A 398 -1.81 18.61 -2.09
N THR A 399 -1.75 19.89 -1.67
CA THR A 399 -1.13 20.24 -0.38
C THR A 399 -1.92 19.68 0.81
N GLN A 400 -3.24 19.80 0.81
CA GLN A 400 -4.05 19.28 1.91
C GLN A 400 -4.15 17.74 1.90
N ALA A 401 -4.18 17.11 0.72
CA ALA A 401 -4.11 15.67 0.59
C ALA A 401 -2.76 15.14 1.14
N TRP A 402 -1.65 15.78 0.80
CA TRP A 402 -0.34 15.44 1.32
C TRP A 402 -0.28 15.51 2.87
N ILE A 403 -0.85 16.55 3.49
CA ILE A 403 -0.90 16.64 4.96
C ILE A 403 -1.80 15.55 5.54
N ALA A 404 -2.99 15.35 4.96
CA ALA A 404 -4.00 14.45 5.49
C ALA A 404 -3.59 12.97 5.39
N LEU A 405 -2.88 12.59 4.33
CA LEU A 405 -2.44 11.21 4.06
C LEU A 405 -1.13 10.84 4.79
N PHE A 406 -0.78 11.52 5.88
CA PHE A 406 0.47 11.32 6.64
C PHE A 406 0.76 9.85 6.98
N ASN A 407 -0.23 9.06 7.39
CA ASN A 407 -0.02 7.64 7.70
C ASN A 407 -0.04 6.73 6.46
N ARG A 408 -0.37 7.26 5.29
CA ARG A 408 -0.51 6.55 4.02
C ARG A 408 0.51 7.06 3.00
N GLY A 409 1.78 6.76 3.25
CA GLY A 409 2.90 7.28 2.45
C GLY A 409 2.81 6.98 0.96
N PHE A 410 2.32 5.80 0.56
CA PHE A 410 2.12 5.42 -0.85
C PHE A 410 1.06 6.30 -1.52
N GLU A 411 -0.09 6.49 -0.88
CA GLU A 411 -1.19 7.30 -1.41
C GLU A 411 -0.81 8.77 -1.51
N SER A 412 -0.08 9.26 -0.52
CA SER A 412 0.47 10.60 -0.53
C SER A 412 1.46 10.80 -1.68
N TRP A 413 2.37 9.84 -1.89
CA TRP A 413 3.32 9.87 -3.00
C TRP A 413 2.62 9.78 -4.36
N SER A 414 1.56 8.98 -4.48
CA SER A 414 0.74 8.90 -5.70
C SER A 414 -0.01 10.20 -5.99
N SER A 415 -0.60 10.82 -4.95
CA SER A 415 -1.24 12.13 -5.06
C SER A 415 -0.24 13.24 -5.48
N TYR A 416 0.95 13.24 -4.86
CA TYR A 416 2.04 14.14 -5.23
C TYR A 416 2.44 13.99 -6.69
N ARG A 417 2.61 12.78 -7.21
CA ARG A 417 2.98 12.55 -8.62
C ARG A 417 1.90 13.02 -9.60
N ARG A 418 0.62 12.84 -9.23
CA ARG A 418 -0.51 13.24 -10.10
C ARG A 418 -0.74 14.75 -10.13
N LEU A 419 -0.55 15.42 -8.99
CA LEU A 419 -0.89 16.84 -8.84
C LEU A 419 0.34 17.77 -8.82
N ASP A 420 1.55 17.24 -8.68
CA ASP A 420 2.84 17.94 -8.45
C ASP A 420 2.88 18.86 -7.21
N PHE A 421 1.94 18.69 -6.29
CA PHE A 421 1.89 19.50 -5.06
C PHE A 421 1.75 18.66 -3.78
N PRO A 422 2.40 19.15 -2.68
CA PRO A 422 3.27 20.33 -2.62
C PRO A 422 4.53 20.13 -3.49
N ALA A 423 5.20 21.23 -3.88
CA ALA A 423 6.42 21.17 -4.67
C ALA A 423 7.59 20.59 -3.82
N LEU A 424 7.66 19.27 -3.72
CA LEU A 424 8.70 18.57 -2.96
C LEU A 424 10.05 18.65 -3.70
N VAL A 425 11.10 18.95 -2.97
CA VAL A 425 12.46 19.08 -3.50
C VAL A 425 13.31 17.91 -3.00
N ALA A 426 14.00 17.21 -3.90
CA ALA A 426 14.94 16.18 -3.51
C ALA A 426 16.08 16.75 -2.65
N PRO A 427 16.58 16.01 -1.65
CA PRO A 427 17.69 16.51 -0.83
C PRO A 427 18.95 16.65 -1.69
N ALA A 428 19.79 17.65 -1.38
CA ALA A 428 21.00 17.95 -2.15
C ALA A 428 21.98 16.77 -2.29
N ASN A 429 21.90 15.81 -1.38
CA ASN A 429 22.71 14.58 -1.36
C ASN A 429 21.93 13.32 -1.83
N ALA A 430 20.82 13.51 -2.55
CA ALA A 430 20.15 12.41 -3.24
C ALA A 430 21.09 11.69 -4.21
N VAL A 431 20.87 10.39 -4.39
CA VAL A 431 21.69 9.61 -5.34
C VAL A 431 21.55 10.15 -6.76
N ALA A 432 22.63 10.07 -7.55
CA ALA A 432 22.62 10.53 -8.94
C ALA A 432 21.52 9.87 -9.80
N ALA A 433 21.12 8.63 -9.48
CA ALA A 433 20.04 7.91 -10.16
C ALA A 433 18.67 8.59 -10.05
N ALA A 434 18.46 9.42 -9.01
CA ALA A 434 17.23 10.21 -8.85
C ALA A 434 17.25 11.51 -9.67
N ASN A 435 18.43 11.93 -10.16
CA ASN A 435 18.60 13.14 -10.98
C ASN A 435 17.99 14.41 -10.36
N GLY A 436 18.11 14.57 -9.03
CA GLY A 436 17.62 15.77 -8.32
C GLY A 436 16.11 15.86 -8.16
N VAL A 437 15.36 14.80 -8.47
CA VAL A 437 13.89 14.77 -8.28
C VAL A 437 13.50 13.74 -7.24
N VAL A 438 12.33 13.93 -6.63
CA VAL A 438 11.68 12.89 -5.82
C VAL A 438 11.36 11.70 -6.73
N PRO A 439 11.62 10.45 -6.31
CA PRO A 439 11.36 9.29 -7.14
C PRO A 439 9.95 9.28 -7.71
N LYS A 440 9.85 9.03 -9.01
CA LYS A 440 8.60 8.91 -9.75
C LYS A 440 8.13 7.45 -9.89
N ARG A 441 9.03 6.49 -9.64
CA ARG A 441 8.79 5.04 -9.56
C ARG A 441 9.88 4.36 -8.75
N LEU A 442 9.70 3.08 -8.41
CA LEU A 442 10.81 2.19 -8.04
C LEU A 442 11.40 1.58 -9.32
N THR A 443 12.72 1.30 -9.31
CA THR A 443 13.33 0.45 -10.35
C THR A 443 12.81 -0.98 -10.22
N TYR A 444 12.92 -1.76 -11.27
CA TYR A 444 12.59 -3.18 -11.18
C TYR A 444 13.49 -3.91 -10.18
N PRO A 445 13.03 -5.06 -9.63
CA PRO A 445 13.87 -5.91 -8.79
C PRO A 445 15.19 -6.25 -9.44
N SER A 446 16.26 -6.22 -8.67
CA SER A 446 17.61 -6.52 -9.15
C SER A 446 17.75 -7.94 -9.73
N THR A 447 16.91 -8.87 -9.27
CA THR A 447 16.84 -10.25 -9.73
C THR A 447 16.26 -10.40 -11.12
N GLU A 448 15.40 -9.50 -11.58
CA GLU A 448 14.73 -9.59 -12.89
C GLU A 448 15.72 -9.58 -14.05
N ALA A 449 16.78 -8.80 -13.94
CA ALA A 449 17.81 -8.74 -14.97
C ALA A 449 18.53 -10.09 -15.20
N THR A 450 18.57 -10.97 -14.19
CA THR A 450 19.21 -12.29 -14.25
C THR A 450 18.22 -13.43 -14.43
N VAL A 451 17.09 -13.39 -13.72
CA VAL A 451 16.11 -14.48 -13.71
C VAL A 451 15.18 -14.39 -14.93
N ASN A 452 14.67 -13.20 -15.25
CA ASN A 452 13.75 -12.95 -16.38
C ASN A 452 14.34 -11.96 -17.39
N GLY A 453 15.64 -12.02 -17.63
CA GLY A 453 16.43 -10.98 -18.29
C GLY A 453 16.00 -10.61 -19.71
N VAL A 454 15.37 -11.51 -20.47
CA VAL A 454 14.86 -11.20 -21.83
C VAL A 454 13.65 -10.26 -21.72
N ASN A 455 12.66 -10.63 -20.92
CA ASN A 455 11.43 -9.84 -20.74
C ASN A 455 11.70 -8.53 -19.99
N TYR A 456 12.57 -8.55 -18.97
CA TYR A 456 13.05 -7.35 -18.30
C TYR A 456 13.65 -6.33 -19.28
N ARG A 457 14.58 -6.76 -20.15
CA ARG A 457 15.18 -5.84 -21.14
C ARG A 457 14.16 -5.31 -22.13
N ALA A 458 13.20 -6.14 -22.54
CA ALA A 458 12.11 -5.70 -23.42
C ALA A 458 11.27 -4.59 -22.76
N ALA A 459 10.90 -4.77 -21.48
CA ALA A 459 10.17 -3.76 -20.71
C ALA A 459 10.97 -2.46 -20.53
N VAL A 460 12.27 -2.56 -20.20
CA VAL A 460 13.14 -1.38 -20.08
C VAL A 460 13.24 -0.62 -21.40
N VAL A 461 13.33 -1.31 -22.54
CA VAL A 461 13.37 -0.67 -23.87
C VAL A 461 12.04 0.01 -24.18
N ALA A 462 10.89 -0.65 -23.89
CA ALA A 462 9.56 -0.07 -24.11
C ALA A 462 9.35 1.19 -23.26
N MET A 463 9.71 1.13 -21.99
CA MET A 463 9.59 2.26 -21.05
C MET A 463 10.64 3.36 -21.28
N GLY A 464 11.75 3.05 -21.95
CA GLY A 464 12.88 3.93 -22.25
C GLY A 464 14.03 3.88 -21.25
N GLU A 465 13.78 3.74 -19.97
CA GLU A 465 14.81 3.59 -18.92
C GLU A 465 14.25 2.96 -17.64
N ASP A 466 15.08 2.23 -16.89
CA ASP A 466 14.76 1.74 -15.55
C ASP A 466 15.45 2.60 -14.48
N ARG A 467 14.85 3.75 -14.16
CA ARG A 467 15.40 4.71 -13.20
C ARG A 467 14.31 5.34 -12.33
N LEU A 468 14.70 5.77 -11.14
CA LEU A 468 13.79 6.40 -10.17
C LEU A 468 13.06 7.65 -10.70
N ARG A 469 13.70 8.38 -11.61
CA ARG A 469 13.14 9.62 -12.22
C ARG A 469 12.12 9.36 -13.31
N LYS A 470 12.05 8.12 -13.84
CA LYS A 470 11.14 7.81 -14.95
C LYS A 470 9.71 7.87 -14.47
N LYS A 471 8.91 8.71 -15.10
CA LYS A 471 7.47 8.79 -14.87
C LYS A 471 6.79 7.54 -15.41
N ILE A 472 5.76 7.08 -14.73
CA ILE A 472 4.82 6.07 -15.23
C ILE A 472 3.77 6.74 -16.12
N PHE A 473 2.96 5.98 -16.81
CA PHE A 473 2.15 6.48 -17.92
C PHE A 473 1.19 7.64 -17.55
N TRP A 474 0.64 7.64 -16.32
CA TRP A 474 -0.32 8.67 -15.89
C TRP A 474 0.33 9.88 -15.21
N ASP A 475 1.60 9.86 -14.87
CA ASP A 475 2.35 10.98 -14.27
C ASP A 475 2.87 11.89 -15.38
N LEU A 476 2.00 12.77 -15.91
CA LEU A 476 2.35 13.68 -17.03
C LEU A 476 2.88 15.03 -16.56
N ASN A 477 2.51 15.48 -15.37
CA ASN A 477 2.82 16.82 -14.84
C ASN A 477 4.22 16.98 -14.31
#